data_11dbe73f78cc69db7a19ec2ef84602c7
#
_entry.id   11dbe73f78cc69db7a19ec2ef84602c7
#
_cell.length_a   1.000
_cell.length_b   1.000
_cell.length_c   1.000
_cell.angle_alpha   90.00
_cell.angle_beta   90.00
_cell.angle_gamma   90.00
#
_symmetry.space_group_name_H-M   'P 1'
#
loop_
_entity.id
_entity.type
_entity.pdbx_description
1 polymer ?
#
loop_
_entity_poly.entity_id
_entity_poly.type
_entity_poly.pdbx_seq_one_letter_code
_entity_poly.pdbx_strand_id
1 'polypeptide(L)'
;MSAAPSLPSGEPVDFAAPVGRRVRLATCSCFALLGVVGVADVALVLWLHRMPRGVWAIGLAPLIIAVILIPVTMLAQIRAYRLTRDELVVARRNRENRFPFAGLRSVDVDREAMAWSMKVIGNDGLGAITGRFRNRRLGAYQALVTDRERAVVLRWPDRCIVISPDRPDEFATEVRRRAGLPH
;
A
#
# COMPACT_ATOMS: atom_id res chain seq x y z
N MET A 1 22.61 -11.66 -26.34
CA MET A 1 22.63 -10.60 -25.31
C MET A 1 21.94 -9.40 -25.92
N SER A 2 20.64 -9.25 -25.63
CA SER A 2 19.83 -8.13 -26.14
C SER A 2 19.93 -7.00 -25.12
N ALA A 3 20.56 -5.91 -25.50
CA ALA A 3 20.64 -4.70 -24.66
C ALA A 3 19.22 -4.12 -24.56
N ALA A 4 18.75 -3.94 -23.34
CA ALA A 4 17.50 -3.22 -23.09
C ALA A 4 17.64 -1.78 -23.59
N PRO A 5 16.61 -1.20 -24.23
CA PRO A 5 16.68 0.16 -24.74
C PRO A 5 16.88 1.14 -23.56
N SER A 6 17.95 1.93 -23.63
CA SER A 6 18.22 3.02 -22.70
C SER A 6 17.13 4.09 -22.85
N LEU A 7 16.28 4.22 -21.83
CA LEU A 7 15.24 5.25 -21.77
C LEU A 7 15.90 6.65 -21.76
N PRO A 8 15.36 7.64 -22.49
CA PRO A 8 15.91 8.99 -22.55
C PRO A 8 15.92 9.64 -21.16
N SER A 9 17.05 10.25 -20.83
CA SER A 9 17.31 10.86 -19.52
C SER A 9 16.39 12.06 -19.30
N GLY A 10 15.32 11.87 -18.50
CA GLY A 10 14.43 12.96 -18.09
C GLY A 10 12.95 12.71 -18.26
N GLU A 11 12.50 11.75 -19.06
CA GLU A 11 11.07 11.41 -19.13
C GLU A 11 10.56 10.77 -17.83
N PRO A 12 9.32 11.09 -17.41
CA PRO A 12 8.70 10.40 -16.30
C PRO A 12 8.50 8.92 -16.65
N VAL A 13 8.95 8.04 -15.77
CA VAL A 13 8.77 6.59 -15.93
C VAL A 13 7.79 6.12 -14.87
N ASP A 14 6.72 5.48 -15.31
CA ASP A 14 5.69 4.94 -14.43
C ASP A 14 5.91 3.44 -14.20
N PHE A 15 5.92 3.05 -12.93
CA PHE A 15 5.91 1.67 -12.48
C PHE A 15 4.56 1.37 -11.84
N ALA A 16 3.93 0.28 -12.25
CA ALA A 16 2.66 -0.13 -11.65
C ALA A 16 2.86 -0.55 -10.18
N ALA A 17 1.77 -0.45 -9.42
CA ALA A 17 1.70 -0.92 -8.04
C ALA A 17 0.82 -2.18 -7.98
N PRO A 18 1.38 -3.39 -8.25
CA PRO A 18 0.62 -4.62 -8.27
C PRO A 18 0.08 -4.95 -6.88
N VAL A 19 -1.19 -5.34 -6.80
CA VAL A 19 -1.80 -5.76 -5.54
C VAL A 19 -1.37 -7.18 -5.21
N GLY A 20 -0.54 -7.34 -4.20
CA GLY A 20 -0.05 -8.62 -3.73
C GLY A 20 -1.17 -9.54 -3.23
N ARG A 21 -0.91 -10.86 -3.28
CA ARG A 21 -1.88 -11.89 -2.88
C ARG A 21 -2.42 -11.67 -1.46
N ARG A 22 -1.56 -11.29 -0.51
CA ARG A 22 -1.95 -11.06 0.90
C ARG A 22 -2.93 -9.90 1.03
N VAL A 23 -2.64 -8.76 0.40
CA VAL A 23 -3.51 -7.57 0.43
C VAL A 23 -4.85 -7.89 -0.21
N ARG A 24 -4.84 -8.59 -1.36
CA ARG A 24 -6.06 -9.01 -2.04
C ARG A 24 -6.89 -9.96 -1.19
N LEU A 25 -6.28 -11.00 -0.59
CA LEU A 25 -6.98 -11.94 0.27
C LEU A 25 -7.55 -11.25 1.50
N ALA A 26 -6.76 -10.42 2.21
CA ALA A 26 -7.25 -9.69 3.38
C ALA A 26 -8.44 -8.79 3.05
N THR A 27 -8.37 -8.08 1.93
CA THR A 27 -9.46 -7.21 1.47
C THR A 27 -10.71 -8.02 1.10
N CYS A 28 -10.56 -9.09 0.29
CA CYS A 28 -11.68 -9.93 -0.11
C CYS A 28 -12.31 -10.65 1.09
N SER A 29 -11.50 -11.19 2.03
CA SER A 29 -12.02 -11.86 3.23
C SER A 29 -12.78 -10.89 4.14
N CYS A 30 -12.29 -9.67 4.30
CA CYS A 30 -12.97 -8.65 5.08
C CYS A 30 -14.34 -8.31 4.50
N PHE A 31 -14.43 -8.09 3.18
CA PHE A 31 -15.71 -7.79 2.54
C PHE A 31 -16.65 -9.00 2.48
N ALA A 32 -16.12 -10.21 2.29
CA ALA A 32 -16.93 -11.43 2.34
C ALA A 32 -17.53 -11.62 3.73
N LEU A 33 -16.75 -11.44 4.79
CA LEU A 33 -17.24 -11.51 6.18
C LEU A 33 -18.32 -10.46 6.45
N LEU A 34 -18.10 -9.21 6.05
CA LEU A 34 -19.11 -8.15 6.20
C LEU A 34 -20.39 -8.47 5.42
N GLY A 35 -20.27 -9.07 4.23
CA GLY A 35 -21.42 -9.51 3.46
C GLY A 35 -22.22 -10.62 4.16
N VAL A 36 -21.53 -11.63 4.67
CA VAL A 36 -22.16 -12.74 5.42
C VAL A 36 -22.87 -12.22 6.67
N VAL A 37 -22.19 -11.37 7.46
CA VAL A 37 -22.78 -10.78 8.67
C VAL A 37 -23.98 -9.91 8.29
N GLY A 38 -23.88 -9.08 7.26
CA GLY A 38 -24.98 -8.24 6.80
C GLY A 38 -26.21 -9.05 6.36
N VAL A 39 -26.00 -10.16 5.64
CA VAL A 39 -27.10 -11.06 5.25
C VAL A 39 -27.73 -11.74 6.48
N ALA A 40 -26.90 -12.21 7.42
CA ALA A 40 -27.37 -12.82 8.64
C ALA A 40 -28.18 -11.83 9.49
N ASP A 41 -27.75 -10.59 9.59
CA ASP A 41 -28.47 -9.53 10.32
C ASP A 41 -29.80 -9.20 9.67
N VAL A 42 -29.87 -9.09 8.35
CA VAL A 42 -31.14 -8.87 7.64
C VAL A 42 -32.09 -10.05 7.85
N ALA A 43 -31.58 -11.28 7.74
CA ALA A 43 -32.41 -12.48 7.99
C ALA A 43 -32.92 -12.52 9.43
N LEU A 44 -32.06 -12.19 10.40
CA LEU A 44 -32.44 -12.13 11.82
C LEU A 44 -33.51 -11.05 12.06
N VAL A 45 -33.37 -9.88 11.49
CA VAL A 45 -34.31 -8.77 11.59
C VAL A 45 -35.68 -9.17 10.99
N LEU A 46 -35.69 -9.82 9.82
CA LEU A 46 -36.90 -10.29 9.17
C LEU A 46 -37.59 -11.40 10.00
N TRP A 47 -36.83 -12.25 10.68
CA TRP A 47 -37.35 -13.31 11.54
C TRP A 47 -37.89 -12.76 12.87
N LEU A 48 -37.23 -11.71 13.42
CA LEU A 48 -37.53 -11.09 14.71
C LEU A 48 -38.36 -9.80 14.58
N HIS A 49 -39.25 -9.68 13.59
CA HIS A 49 -40.03 -8.45 13.31
C HIS A 49 -40.89 -7.92 14.47
N ARG A 50 -40.97 -8.64 15.59
CA ARG A 50 -41.63 -8.23 16.85
C ARG A 50 -40.68 -7.56 17.86
N MET A 51 -39.39 -7.37 17.53
CA MET A 51 -38.40 -6.85 18.49
C MET A 51 -38.48 -5.32 18.68
N PRO A 52 -38.06 -4.81 19.85
CA PRO A 52 -38.00 -3.38 20.14
C PRO A 52 -37.12 -2.62 19.13
N ARG A 53 -37.47 -1.35 18.89
CA ARG A 53 -36.75 -0.49 17.92
C ARG A 53 -35.23 -0.42 18.10
N GLY A 54 -34.71 -0.64 19.33
CA GLY A 54 -33.26 -0.64 19.60
C GLY A 54 -32.47 -1.78 18.92
N VAL A 55 -33.07 -2.89 18.59
CA VAL A 55 -32.41 -4.04 17.93
C VAL A 55 -32.07 -3.74 16.47
N TRP A 56 -32.84 -2.87 15.81
CA TRP A 56 -32.56 -2.42 14.44
C TRP A 56 -31.24 -1.71 14.30
N ALA A 57 -30.79 -0.99 15.34
CA ALA A 57 -29.50 -0.29 15.33
C ALA A 57 -28.32 -1.26 15.28
N ILE A 58 -28.45 -2.43 15.91
CA ILE A 58 -27.40 -3.47 15.88
C ILE A 58 -27.35 -4.10 14.49
N GLY A 59 -28.49 -4.41 13.87
CA GLY A 59 -28.55 -4.97 12.51
C GLY A 59 -28.04 -4.01 11.42
N LEU A 60 -28.04 -2.70 11.65
CA LEU A 60 -27.48 -1.73 10.70
C LEU A 60 -25.96 -1.55 10.84
N ALA A 61 -25.34 -1.99 11.94
CA ALA A 61 -23.93 -1.77 12.20
C ALA A 61 -23.00 -2.33 11.09
N PRO A 62 -23.15 -3.54 10.54
CA PRO A 62 -22.31 -4.04 9.47
C PRO A 62 -22.41 -3.21 8.18
N LEU A 63 -23.60 -2.71 7.88
CA LEU A 63 -23.83 -1.85 6.73
C LEU A 63 -23.09 -0.52 6.90
N ILE A 64 -23.18 0.09 8.07
CA ILE A 64 -22.46 1.33 8.41
C ILE A 64 -20.95 1.11 8.30
N ILE A 65 -20.45 0.00 8.86
CA ILE A 65 -19.05 -0.39 8.78
C ILE A 65 -18.62 -0.56 7.32
N ALA A 66 -19.42 -1.23 6.48
CA ALA A 66 -19.11 -1.41 5.06
C ALA A 66 -19.06 -0.07 4.31
N VAL A 67 -20.02 0.83 4.57
CA VAL A 67 -20.07 2.18 3.97
C VAL A 67 -18.83 3.00 4.32
N ILE A 68 -18.25 2.80 5.50
CA ILE A 68 -17.01 3.48 5.93
C ILE A 68 -15.77 2.77 5.35
N LEU A 69 -15.70 1.44 5.41
CA LEU A 69 -14.53 0.67 4.99
C LEU A 69 -14.30 0.70 3.48
N ILE A 70 -15.35 0.71 2.66
CA ILE A 70 -15.23 0.74 1.20
C ILE A 70 -14.46 2.00 0.73
N PRO A 71 -14.86 3.23 1.08
CA PRO A 71 -14.11 4.40 0.67
C PRO A 71 -12.71 4.46 1.30
N VAL A 72 -12.53 4.03 2.55
CA VAL A 72 -11.22 4.00 3.21
C VAL A 72 -10.26 3.08 2.44
N THR A 73 -10.70 1.87 2.06
CA THR A 73 -9.89 0.96 1.24
C THR A 73 -9.58 1.52 -0.13
N MET A 74 -10.56 2.14 -0.78
CA MET A 74 -10.36 2.75 -2.09
C MET A 74 -9.39 3.92 -2.06
N LEU A 75 -9.46 4.77 -1.03
CA LEU A 75 -8.56 5.91 -0.84
C LEU A 75 -7.12 5.48 -0.46
N ALA A 76 -6.98 4.33 0.18
CA ALA A 76 -5.67 3.77 0.54
C ALA A 76 -4.91 3.19 -0.65
N GLN A 77 -5.58 2.90 -1.79
CA GLN A 77 -4.95 2.27 -2.95
C GLN A 77 -3.84 3.13 -3.53
N ILE A 78 -2.69 2.48 -3.77
CA ILE A 78 -1.58 3.03 -4.53
C ILE A 78 -1.77 2.59 -5.98
N ARG A 79 -1.69 3.54 -6.92
CA ARG A 79 -1.91 3.28 -8.35
C ARG A 79 -0.62 3.05 -9.09
N ALA A 80 0.37 3.91 -8.85
CA ALA A 80 1.64 3.86 -9.53
C ALA A 80 2.75 4.52 -8.70
N TYR A 81 3.99 4.14 -9.02
CA TYR A 81 5.21 4.80 -8.58
C TYR A 81 5.82 5.49 -9.80
N ARG A 82 5.73 6.80 -9.84
CA ARG A 82 6.26 7.60 -10.95
C ARG A 82 7.62 8.15 -10.59
N LEU A 83 8.61 7.88 -11.41
CA LEU A 83 9.93 8.49 -11.31
C LEU A 83 9.97 9.69 -12.24
N THR A 84 10.13 10.87 -11.66
CA THR A 84 10.48 12.10 -12.40
C THR A 84 12.00 12.27 -12.39
N ARG A 85 12.46 13.38 -12.93
CA ARG A 85 13.91 13.67 -12.97
C ARG A 85 14.52 13.68 -11.57
N ASP A 86 13.86 14.32 -10.61
CA ASP A 86 14.43 14.69 -9.33
C ASP A 86 13.70 14.10 -8.11
N GLU A 87 12.59 13.39 -8.34
CA GLU A 87 11.77 12.85 -7.24
C GLU A 87 11.02 11.55 -7.61
N LEU A 88 10.69 10.79 -6.57
CA LEU A 88 9.72 9.71 -6.61
C LEU A 88 8.35 10.24 -6.23
N VAL A 89 7.36 10.05 -7.08
CA VAL A 89 5.95 10.36 -6.81
C VAL A 89 5.17 9.07 -6.63
N VAL A 90 4.62 8.87 -5.45
CA VAL A 90 3.71 7.75 -5.17
C VAL A 90 2.27 8.22 -5.38
N ALA A 91 1.70 7.84 -6.52
CA ALA A 91 0.36 8.22 -6.91
C ALA A 91 -0.67 7.36 -6.18
N ARG A 92 -1.53 8.00 -5.38
CA ARG A 92 -2.70 7.40 -4.74
C ARG A 92 -3.98 7.93 -5.39
N ARG A 93 -5.10 7.34 -5.05
CA ARG A 93 -6.39 7.77 -5.59
C ARG A 93 -6.74 9.23 -5.24
N ASN A 94 -6.36 9.70 -4.06
CA ASN A 94 -6.77 11.02 -3.54
C ASN A 94 -5.60 11.99 -3.28
N ARG A 95 -4.35 11.53 -3.35
CA ARG A 95 -3.17 12.37 -3.10
C ARG A 95 -1.92 11.76 -3.70
N GLU A 96 -0.92 12.60 -3.89
CA GLU A 96 0.43 12.20 -4.25
C GLU A 96 1.36 12.38 -3.06
N ASN A 97 2.25 11.42 -2.84
CA ASN A 97 3.36 11.57 -1.93
C ASN A 97 4.63 11.75 -2.77
N ARG A 98 5.35 12.84 -2.56
CA ARG A 98 6.55 13.21 -3.31
C ARG A 98 7.78 13.08 -2.43
N PHE A 99 8.81 12.45 -2.97
CA PHE A 99 10.06 12.16 -2.26
C PHE A 99 11.24 12.55 -3.15
N PRO A 100 11.85 13.74 -2.91
CA PRO A 100 13.02 14.19 -3.66
C PRO A 100 14.18 13.19 -3.52
N PHE A 101 14.92 12.98 -4.61
CA PHE A 101 16.13 12.15 -4.57
C PHE A 101 17.30 12.86 -3.86
N ALA A 102 17.22 14.17 -3.68
CA ALA A 102 18.21 14.92 -2.92
C ALA A 102 18.43 14.29 -1.54
N GLY A 103 19.67 13.91 -1.23
CA GLY A 103 20.06 13.26 0.00
C GLY A 103 19.71 11.78 0.12
N LEU A 104 19.19 11.15 -0.93
CA LEU A 104 19.01 9.70 -0.97
C LEU A 104 20.37 9.00 -0.83
N ARG A 105 20.49 8.05 0.11
CA ARG A 105 21.74 7.35 0.40
C ARG A 105 21.82 5.96 -0.21
N SER A 106 20.72 5.22 -0.17
CA SER A 106 20.67 3.88 -0.77
C SER A 106 19.29 3.53 -1.28
N VAL A 107 19.26 2.63 -2.25
CA VAL A 107 18.07 1.97 -2.79
C VAL A 107 18.37 0.49 -2.91
N ASP A 108 17.64 -0.31 -2.15
CA ASP A 108 17.88 -1.74 -2.04
C ASP A 108 16.59 -2.53 -2.30
N VAL A 109 16.68 -3.57 -3.13
CA VAL A 109 15.58 -4.54 -3.28
C VAL A 109 15.69 -5.53 -2.13
N ASP A 110 14.71 -5.54 -1.23
CA ASP A 110 14.70 -6.43 -0.06
C ASP A 110 13.30 -7.00 0.17
N ARG A 111 13.08 -8.21 -0.30
CA ARG A 111 11.79 -8.93 -0.19
C ARG A 111 11.38 -9.20 1.26
N GLU A 112 12.35 -9.19 2.17
CA GLU A 112 12.12 -9.37 3.61
C GLU A 112 12.09 -8.05 4.40
N ALA A 113 12.14 -6.91 3.71
CA ALA A 113 12.18 -5.59 4.35
C ALA A 113 11.10 -5.40 5.42
N MET A 114 9.92 -5.97 5.18
CA MET A 114 8.77 -5.88 6.08
C MET A 114 8.58 -7.09 6.99
N ALA A 115 9.52 -8.04 7.04
CA ALA A 115 9.45 -9.18 7.94
C ALA A 115 9.48 -8.71 9.41
N TRP A 116 8.64 -9.33 10.23
CA TRP A 116 8.54 -9.04 11.67
C TRP A 116 8.32 -7.56 12.00
N SER A 117 7.61 -6.83 11.14
CA SER A 117 7.33 -5.42 11.34
C SER A 117 6.07 -5.22 12.19
N MET A 118 6.20 -4.33 13.17
CA MET A 118 5.07 -3.86 13.96
C MET A 118 4.49 -2.60 13.31
N LYS A 119 3.17 -2.55 13.18
CA LYS A 119 2.44 -1.36 12.75
C LYS A 119 2.37 -0.37 13.91
N VAL A 120 2.87 0.84 13.71
CA VAL A 120 2.74 1.94 14.66
C VAL A 120 1.44 2.70 14.41
N ILE A 121 1.20 3.10 13.15
CA ILE A 121 -0.03 3.77 12.72
C ILE A 121 -0.23 3.56 11.22
N GLY A 122 -1.47 3.36 10.79
CA GLY A 122 -1.82 3.23 9.37
C GLY A 122 -2.65 2.01 9.05
N ASN A 123 -2.68 1.65 7.77
CA ASN A 123 -3.41 0.52 7.22
C ASN A 123 -2.46 -0.65 6.92
N ASP A 124 -2.80 -1.86 7.36
CA ASP A 124 -2.02 -3.07 7.14
C ASP A 124 -2.80 -4.12 6.34
N GLY A 125 -3.09 -3.80 5.09
CA GLY A 125 -3.59 -4.78 4.13
C GLY A 125 -4.97 -4.54 3.52
N LEU A 126 -5.75 -3.56 3.97
CA LEU A 126 -6.98 -3.19 3.28
C LEU A 126 -6.66 -2.24 2.10
N GLY A 127 -6.65 -2.80 0.88
CA GLY A 127 -6.32 -2.09 -0.35
C GLY A 127 -4.83 -1.79 -0.56
N ALA A 128 -4.07 -1.54 0.51
CA ALA A 128 -2.62 -1.35 0.53
C ALA A 128 -2.08 -1.41 1.96
N ILE A 129 -0.77 -1.51 2.10
CA ILE A 129 -0.05 -1.39 3.38
C ILE A 129 0.56 0.01 3.42
N THR A 130 -0.03 0.88 4.22
CA THR A 130 0.37 2.30 4.24
C THR A 130 0.41 2.83 5.65
N GLY A 131 1.49 3.52 6.01
CA GLY A 131 1.64 4.11 7.33
C GLY A 131 3.05 4.02 7.87
N ARG A 132 3.18 4.16 9.19
CA ARG A 132 4.46 4.03 9.90
C ARG A 132 4.55 2.65 10.52
N PHE A 133 5.68 2.01 10.26
CA PHE A 133 6.03 0.69 10.76
C PHE A 133 7.41 0.75 11.41
N ARG A 134 7.71 -0.28 12.19
CA ARG A 134 9.01 -0.43 12.83
C ARG A 134 9.41 -1.91 12.87
N ASN A 135 10.66 -2.20 12.56
CA ASN A 135 11.26 -3.51 12.80
C ASN A 135 12.74 -3.38 13.23
N ARG A 136 13.39 -4.51 13.53
CA ARG A 136 14.78 -4.51 13.98
C ARG A 136 15.78 -4.17 12.86
N ARG A 137 15.44 -4.46 11.60
CA ARG A 137 16.36 -4.27 10.45
C ARG A 137 16.37 -2.84 9.92
N LEU A 138 15.19 -2.22 9.82
CA LEU A 138 15.03 -0.89 9.22
C LEU A 138 14.86 0.23 10.26
N GLY A 139 14.59 -0.12 11.51
CA GLY A 139 14.13 0.85 12.50
C GLY A 139 12.71 1.32 12.19
N ALA A 140 12.44 2.60 12.39
CA ALA A 140 11.17 3.22 12.01
C ALA A 140 11.18 3.56 10.51
N TYR A 141 10.12 3.22 9.77
CA TYR A 141 10.01 3.49 8.35
C TYR A 141 8.57 3.77 7.94
N GLN A 142 8.39 4.42 6.81
CA GLN A 142 7.11 4.61 6.16
C GLN A 142 6.89 3.55 5.09
N ALA A 143 5.80 2.80 5.20
CA ALA A 143 5.39 1.85 4.18
C ALA A 143 4.39 2.49 3.22
N LEU A 144 4.60 2.28 1.93
CA LEU A 144 3.71 2.61 0.82
C LEU A 144 3.74 1.42 -0.15
N VAL A 145 3.19 0.28 0.32
CA VAL A 145 3.38 -1.06 -0.25
C VAL A 145 2.04 -1.67 -0.63
N THR A 146 1.99 -2.31 -1.78
CA THR A 146 0.86 -3.12 -2.24
C THR A 146 1.20 -4.60 -2.27
N ASP A 147 2.50 -4.93 -2.37
CA ASP A 147 3.02 -6.30 -2.36
C ASP A 147 4.33 -6.39 -1.55
N ARG A 148 4.31 -7.12 -0.43
CA ARG A 148 5.50 -7.27 0.43
C ARG A 148 6.65 -8.00 -0.25
N GLU A 149 6.37 -8.89 -1.20
CA GLU A 149 7.38 -9.72 -1.88
C GLU A 149 8.18 -8.91 -2.93
N ARG A 150 7.72 -7.70 -3.25
CA ARG A 150 8.36 -6.78 -4.20
C ARG A 150 8.91 -5.52 -3.53
N ALA A 151 9.26 -5.63 -2.26
CA ALA A 151 9.68 -4.49 -1.47
C ALA A 151 11.02 -3.91 -1.94
N VAL A 152 11.03 -2.60 -2.10
CA VAL A 152 12.21 -1.77 -2.35
C VAL A 152 12.32 -0.76 -1.23
N VAL A 153 13.49 -0.69 -0.62
CA VAL A 153 13.82 0.18 0.51
C VAL A 153 14.63 1.37 0.01
N LEU A 154 14.12 2.57 0.27
CA LEU A 154 14.83 3.82 0.00
C LEU A 154 15.22 4.47 1.32
N ARG A 155 16.49 4.84 1.47
CA ARG A 155 17.02 5.41 2.71
C ARG A 155 17.58 6.80 2.51
N TRP A 156 17.09 7.74 3.31
CA TRP A 156 17.66 9.07 3.51
C TRP A 156 18.26 9.15 4.91
N PRO A 157 19.00 10.21 5.25
CA PRO A 157 19.55 10.40 6.58
C PRO A 157 18.49 10.45 7.69
N ASP A 158 17.34 11.03 7.38
CA ASP A 158 16.25 11.34 8.31
C ASP A 158 15.03 10.42 8.18
N ARG A 159 14.97 9.60 7.11
CA ARG A 159 13.80 8.76 6.83
C ARG A 159 14.16 7.49 6.05
N CYS A 160 13.30 6.49 6.22
CA CYS A 160 13.32 5.25 5.46
C CYS A 160 11.92 5.01 4.89
N ILE A 161 11.84 4.65 3.60
CA ILE A 161 10.58 4.40 2.90
C ILE A 161 10.65 3.04 2.23
N VAL A 162 9.57 2.29 2.34
CA VAL A 162 9.41 1.00 1.65
C VAL A 162 8.26 1.12 0.66
N ILE A 163 8.51 0.72 -0.57
CA ILE A 163 7.55 0.71 -1.68
C ILE A 163 7.55 -0.66 -2.37
N SER A 164 6.67 -0.90 -3.34
CA SER A 164 6.59 -2.19 -4.06
C SER A 164 6.20 -2.02 -5.53
N PRO A 165 7.13 -1.57 -6.38
CA PRO A 165 6.89 -1.47 -7.81
C PRO A 165 6.75 -2.85 -8.45
N ASP A 166 6.16 -2.91 -9.66
CA ASP A 166 5.99 -4.14 -10.44
C ASP A 166 7.32 -4.79 -10.86
N ARG A 167 8.35 -3.96 -11.11
CA ARG A 167 9.71 -4.36 -11.51
C ARG A 167 10.74 -3.78 -10.54
N PRO A 168 10.95 -4.42 -9.36
CA PRO A 168 11.77 -3.87 -8.29
C PRO A 168 13.22 -3.59 -8.70
N ASP A 169 13.84 -4.50 -9.46
CA ASP A 169 15.25 -4.39 -9.85
C ASP A 169 15.46 -3.27 -10.88
N GLU A 170 14.58 -3.17 -11.89
CA GLU A 170 14.61 -2.07 -12.85
C GLU A 170 14.34 -0.72 -12.18
N PHE A 171 13.35 -0.71 -11.27
CA PHE A 171 13.04 0.48 -10.48
C PHE A 171 14.25 0.95 -9.66
N ALA A 172 14.90 0.04 -8.94
CA ALA A 172 16.05 0.36 -8.11
C ALA A 172 17.22 0.89 -8.95
N THR A 173 17.48 0.28 -10.11
CA THR A 173 18.50 0.71 -11.06
C THR A 173 18.21 2.13 -11.58
N GLU A 174 16.98 2.40 -11.98
CA GLU A 174 16.57 3.70 -12.50
C GLU A 174 16.63 4.79 -11.42
N VAL A 175 16.25 4.50 -10.18
CA VAL A 175 16.37 5.44 -9.07
C VAL A 175 17.84 5.73 -8.76
N ARG A 176 18.73 4.71 -8.72
CA ARG A 176 20.17 4.93 -8.52
C ARG A 176 20.75 5.84 -9.61
N ARG A 177 20.38 5.57 -10.86
CA ARG A 177 20.82 6.39 -12.00
C ARG A 177 20.40 7.85 -11.86
N ARG A 178 19.12 8.12 -11.49
CA ARG A 178 18.58 9.48 -11.32
C ARG A 178 19.14 10.19 -10.09
N ALA A 179 19.35 9.46 -9.02
CA ALA A 179 19.91 10.00 -7.77
C ALA A 179 21.45 10.14 -7.79
N GLY A 180 22.13 9.68 -8.85
CA GLY A 180 23.61 9.70 -8.92
C GLY A 180 24.27 8.77 -7.91
N LEU A 181 23.60 7.67 -7.53
CA LEU A 181 24.14 6.69 -6.59
C LEU A 181 25.00 5.63 -7.34
N PRO A 182 26.05 5.11 -6.70
CA PRO A 182 26.83 4.00 -7.26
C PRO A 182 25.97 2.74 -7.43
N HIS A 183 26.39 1.89 -8.37
CA HIS A 183 25.74 0.60 -8.66
C HIS A 183 26.05 -0.45 -7.61
#